data_d9fc33ee583b0e8a31110ce8d735061b
#
_entry.id   d9fc33ee583b0e8a31110ce8d735061b
#
_cell.length_a   1.000
_cell.length_b   1.000
_cell.length_c   1.000
_cell.angle_alpha   90.00
_cell.angle_beta   90.00
_cell.angle_gamma   90.00
#
_symmetry.space_group_name_H-M   'P 1'
#
loop_
_entity.id
_entity.type
_entity.pdbx_description
1 polymer ?
#
loop_
_entity_poly.entity_id
_entity_poly.type
_entity_poly.pdbx_seq_one_letter_code
_entity_poly.pdbx_strand_id
1 'polypeptide(L)'
;MPLKVVMMGTGTFAIPAFQALIDSEHEVQALYTQPDRTGRGHHRHRNPMKELALEHEIPVFQPPKINTAEALDELDQLQADVYLVAAYGQILSQKLLDMPRCGAFNLHASLLPKYRGAAPILYAIQNGETQSGVSVFRIERALDSGPIAGMVETEIGPKETTGQLQDRLADLAAPLAMQLLTDIEAGTLVETPQNHEEATFAPTLVKQVGAIDWTQTAEQISWHVRAMQPWPSPFSFLQHPGQDPLRLQILDVDPLTPEELEALEPQVDPQAAAPGTVVFADTRRVVVGTGSGLLQLNQIQPQGKRAMQVKDFLCGRKIHPGDIFGTPAT
;
A
#
# COMPACT_ATOMS: atom_id res chain seq x y z
N MET A 1 31.25 -14.47 -9.37
CA MET A 1 31.88 -13.12 -9.38
C MET A 1 30.81 -12.12 -9.01
N PRO A 2 31.15 -11.12 -8.16
CA PRO A 2 30.17 -10.10 -7.80
C PRO A 2 29.47 -9.51 -9.03
N LEU A 3 28.15 -9.34 -8.94
CA LEU A 3 27.35 -8.78 -10.03
C LEU A 3 27.36 -7.26 -9.96
N LYS A 4 27.34 -6.61 -11.11
CA LYS A 4 27.08 -5.18 -11.25
C LYS A 4 25.57 -4.95 -11.28
N VAL A 5 25.04 -4.25 -10.28
CA VAL A 5 23.61 -4.07 -10.10
C VAL A 5 23.23 -2.60 -10.18
N VAL A 6 22.22 -2.28 -10.97
CA VAL A 6 21.52 -0.99 -10.91
C VAL A 6 20.23 -1.19 -10.11
N MET A 7 20.08 -0.39 -9.06
CA MET A 7 18.83 -0.30 -8.30
C MET A 7 17.90 0.73 -8.92
N MET A 8 16.64 0.37 -9.18
CA MET A 8 15.60 1.29 -9.64
C MET A 8 14.47 1.28 -8.61
N GLY A 9 14.31 2.37 -7.84
CA GLY A 9 13.35 2.36 -6.75
C GLY A 9 12.95 3.74 -6.27
N THR A 10 11.76 3.81 -5.67
CA THR A 10 11.24 5.03 -5.04
C THR A 10 10.38 4.65 -3.84
N GLY A 11 10.48 5.42 -2.75
CA GLY A 11 9.69 5.18 -1.55
C GLY A 11 10.29 4.11 -0.61
N THR A 12 9.57 3.89 0.49
CA THR A 12 10.10 3.14 1.64
C THR A 12 10.17 1.63 1.40
N PHE A 13 9.31 1.07 0.56
CA PHE A 13 9.29 -0.36 0.26
C PHE A 13 10.63 -0.89 -0.30
N ALA A 14 11.34 -0.06 -1.07
CA ALA A 14 12.59 -0.46 -1.70
C ALA A 14 13.82 -0.37 -0.77
N ILE A 15 13.72 0.32 0.37
CA ILE A 15 14.86 0.64 1.23
C ILE A 15 15.55 -0.62 1.79
N PRO A 16 14.85 -1.59 2.42
CA PRO A 16 15.53 -2.75 2.99
C PRO A 16 16.29 -3.58 1.94
N ALA A 17 15.69 -3.76 0.75
CA ALA A 17 16.37 -4.47 -0.35
C ALA A 17 17.57 -3.68 -0.88
N PHE A 18 17.50 -2.37 -0.95
CA PHE A 18 18.61 -1.52 -1.37
C PHE A 18 19.73 -1.51 -0.32
N GLN A 19 19.40 -1.42 0.97
CA GLN A 19 20.38 -1.52 2.05
C GLN A 19 21.10 -2.89 2.02
N ALA A 20 20.34 -3.99 1.88
CA ALA A 20 20.93 -5.32 1.78
C ALA A 20 21.85 -5.46 0.56
N LEU A 21 21.51 -4.82 -0.56
CA LEU A 21 22.35 -4.78 -1.75
C LEU A 21 23.66 -4.00 -1.48
N ILE A 22 23.60 -2.85 -0.80
CA ILE A 22 24.77 -2.05 -0.42
C ILE A 22 25.71 -2.83 0.49
N ASP A 23 25.14 -3.58 1.45
CA ASP A 23 25.90 -4.36 2.44
C ASP A 23 26.45 -5.69 1.87
N SER A 24 26.08 -6.03 0.62
CA SER A 24 26.50 -7.27 -0.04
C SER A 24 27.86 -7.16 -0.72
N GLU A 25 28.36 -8.29 -1.27
CA GLU A 25 29.57 -8.33 -2.10
C GLU A 25 29.34 -7.81 -3.54
N HIS A 26 28.09 -7.54 -3.93
CA HIS A 26 27.75 -7.06 -5.27
C HIS A 26 28.07 -5.56 -5.43
N GLU A 27 28.33 -5.15 -6.67
CA GLU A 27 28.72 -3.77 -7.00
C GLU A 27 27.49 -2.95 -7.40
N VAL A 28 27.08 -2.00 -6.54
CA VAL A 28 25.99 -1.08 -6.85
C VAL A 28 26.48 0.02 -7.78
N GLN A 29 26.13 -0.05 -9.07
CA GLN A 29 26.56 0.94 -10.08
C GLN A 29 25.86 2.28 -9.93
N ALA A 30 24.57 2.27 -9.61
CA ALA A 30 23.76 3.47 -9.47
C ALA A 30 22.39 3.18 -8.84
N LEU A 31 21.78 4.24 -8.31
CA LEU A 31 20.36 4.32 -8.01
C LEU A 31 19.64 5.14 -9.08
N TYR A 32 18.60 4.58 -9.70
CA TYR A 32 17.60 5.31 -10.48
C TYR A 32 16.34 5.50 -9.66
N THR A 33 15.93 6.75 -9.45
CA THR A 33 14.73 7.07 -8.64
C THR A 33 13.93 8.20 -9.28
N GLN A 34 12.68 8.38 -8.85
CA GLN A 34 11.84 9.47 -9.35
C GLN A 34 12.42 10.84 -9.02
N PRO A 35 12.24 11.84 -9.90
CA PRO A 35 12.61 13.21 -9.60
C PRO A 35 12.02 13.72 -8.29
N ASP A 36 12.77 14.55 -7.59
CA ASP A 36 12.31 15.22 -6.38
C ASP A 36 11.07 16.06 -6.70
N ARG A 37 9.97 15.82 -5.99
CA ARG A 37 8.74 16.59 -6.16
C ARG A 37 8.72 17.73 -5.16
N THR A 38 8.48 18.95 -5.65
CA THR A 38 8.18 20.10 -4.78
C THR A 38 6.71 20.05 -4.37
N GLY A 39 6.43 19.90 -3.08
CA GLY A 39 5.08 19.99 -2.50
C GLY A 39 4.59 21.45 -2.44
N ARG A 40 3.28 21.64 -2.14
CA ARG A 40 2.75 22.98 -1.83
C ARG A 40 3.52 23.59 -0.66
N GLY A 41 4.02 24.83 -0.82
CA GLY A 41 4.78 25.55 0.21
C GLY A 41 6.29 25.34 0.17
N HIS A 42 6.89 24.95 -0.97
CA HIS A 42 8.33 24.74 -1.16
C HIS A 42 8.99 23.67 -0.27
N HIS A 43 8.20 22.83 0.42
CA HIS A 43 8.75 21.68 1.11
C HIS A 43 9.16 20.62 0.08
N ARG A 44 10.47 20.35 0.00
CA ARG A 44 10.96 19.19 -0.75
C ARG A 44 10.53 17.92 -0.01
N HIS A 45 9.79 17.06 -0.68
CA HIS A 45 9.57 15.72 -0.14
C HIS A 45 10.92 15.00 -0.12
N ARG A 46 11.30 14.50 1.05
CA ARG A 46 12.50 13.66 1.17
C ARG A 46 12.32 12.41 0.33
N ASN A 47 13.38 12.06 -0.40
CA ASN A 47 13.46 10.79 -1.11
C ASN A 47 14.43 9.90 -0.32
N PRO A 48 13.94 8.97 0.50
CA PRO A 48 14.80 8.21 1.39
C PRO A 48 15.77 7.29 0.64
N MET A 49 15.41 6.80 -0.55
CA MET A 49 16.32 6.03 -1.40
C MET A 49 17.52 6.88 -1.85
N LYS A 50 17.24 8.14 -2.23
CA LYS A 50 18.31 9.08 -2.62
C LYS A 50 19.21 9.44 -1.44
N GLU A 51 18.62 9.69 -0.27
CA GLU A 51 19.40 9.98 0.94
C GLU A 51 20.36 8.82 1.25
N LEU A 52 19.86 7.58 1.23
CA LEU A 52 20.65 6.38 1.44
C LEU A 52 21.76 6.22 0.39
N ALA A 53 21.48 6.41 -0.89
CA ALA A 53 22.49 6.32 -1.95
C ALA A 53 23.60 7.34 -1.77
N LEU A 54 23.26 8.61 -1.44
CA LEU A 54 24.25 9.66 -1.21
C LEU A 54 25.12 9.40 0.02
N GLU A 55 24.56 8.80 1.07
CA GLU A 55 25.29 8.41 2.28
C GLU A 55 26.38 7.36 1.99
N HIS A 56 26.15 6.50 0.98
CA HIS A 56 27.08 5.47 0.54
C HIS A 56 27.84 5.85 -0.76
N GLU A 57 27.83 7.12 -1.15
CA GLU A 57 28.52 7.64 -2.35
C GLU A 57 28.11 6.95 -3.67
N ILE A 58 26.90 6.38 -3.72
CA ILE A 58 26.34 5.74 -4.91
C ILE A 58 25.77 6.80 -5.86
N PRO A 59 26.11 6.75 -7.17
CA PRO A 59 25.57 7.66 -8.17
C PRO A 59 24.03 7.63 -8.21
N VAL A 60 23.40 8.81 -8.25
CA VAL A 60 21.92 8.94 -8.28
C VAL A 60 21.46 9.58 -9.55
N PHE A 61 20.60 8.90 -10.29
CA PHE A 61 19.97 9.38 -11.51
C PHE A 61 18.45 9.57 -11.30
N GLN A 62 17.96 10.72 -11.72
CA GLN A 62 16.54 11.09 -11.56
C GLN A 62 15.92 11.55 -12.89
N PRO A 63 15.94 10.72 -13.95
CA PRO A 63 15.38 11.11 -15.23
C PRO A 63 13.87 11.30 -15.15
N PRO A 64 13.31 12.43 -15.66
CA PRO A 64 11.86 12.59 -15.73
C PRO A 64 11.16 11.50 -16.57
N LYS A 65 11.89 10.97 -17.55
CA LYS A 65 11.47 9.82 -18.37
C LYS A 65 12.68 8.93 -18.63
N ILE A 66 12.62 7.70 -18.12
CA ILE A 66 13.73 6.74 -18.20
C ILE A 66 13.98 6.23 -19.64
N ASN A 67 12.99 6.29 -20.52
CA ASN A 67 13.10 5.76 -21.89
C ASN A 67 13.57 6.80 -22.92
N THR A 68 14.13 7.95 -22.51
CA THR A 68 14.76 8.88 -23.45
C THR A 68 16.10 8.34 -23.92
N ALA A 69 16.57 8.81 -25.09
CA ALA A 69 17.85 8.37 -25.62
C ALA A 69 19.01 8.65 -24.63
N GLU A 70 19.02 9.84 -24.04
CA GLU A 70 20.03 10.27 -23.08
C GLU A 70 20.06 9.37 -21.83
N ALA A 71 18.87 9.06 -21.25
CA ALA A 71 18.81 8.20 -20.06
C ALA A 71 19.18 6.74 -20.37
N LEU A 72 18.86 6.26 -21.57
CA LEU A 72 19.27 4.93 -22.02
C LEU A 72 20.77 4.86 -22.27
N ASP A 73 21.36 5.88 -22.88
CA ASP A 73 22.82 5.94 -23.14
C ASP A 73 23.61 6.03 -21.81
N GLU A 74 23.12 6.81 -20.83
CA GLU A 74 23.68 6.84 -19.47
C GLU A 74 23.63 5.47 -18.79
N LEU A 75 22.49 4.78 -18.90
CA LEU A 75 22.27 3.48 -18.28
C LEU A 75 23.14 2.40 -18.92
N ASP A 76 23.33 2.43 -20.25
CA ASP A 76 24.18 1.50 -21.01
C ASP A 76 25.65 1.63 -20.60
N GLN A 77 26.14 2.84 -20.30
CA GLN A 77 27.52 3.07 -19.86
C GLN A 77 27.86 2.40 -18.53
N LEU A 78 26.85 2.10 -17.68
CA LEU A 78 27.05 1.43 -16.40
C LEU A 78 27.37 -0.06 -16.58
N GLN A 79 27.09 -0.65 -17.75
CA GLN A 79 27.37 -2.06 -18.06
C GLN A 79 26.91 -3.01 -16.93
N ALA A 80 25.73 -2.76 -16.41
CA ALA A 80 25.19 -3.54 -15.31
C ALA A 80 24.77 -4.95 -15.75
N ASP A 81 24.97 -5.91 -14.86
CA ASP A 81 24.57 -7.30 -15.08
C ASP A 81 23.09 -7.52 -14.83
N VAL A 82 22.53 -6.82 -13.83
CA VAL A 82 21.13 -6.97 -13.36
C VAL A 82 20.54 -5.60 -13.05
N TYR A 83 19.27 -5.43 -13.39
CA TYR A 83 18.45 -4.35 -12.84
C TYR A 83 17.52 -4.91 -11.77
N LEU A 84 17.64 -4.40 -10.55
CA LEU A 84 16.74 -4.68 -9.43
C LEU A 84 15.74 -3.53 -9.28
N VAL A 85 14.47 -3.82 -9.43
CA VAL A 85 13.41 -2.81 -9.45
C VAL A 85 12.48 -2.99 -8.25
N ALA A 86 12.12 -1.91 -7.57
CA ALA A 86 11.12 -1.92 -6.49
C ALA A 86 10.40 -0.57 -6.42
N ALA A 87 9.10 -0.55 -6.69
CA ALA A 87 8.27 0.66 -6.64
C ALA A 87 8.86 1.87 -7.41
N TYR A 88 9.47 1.65 -8.57
CA TYR A 88 10.12 2.70 -9.36
C TYR A 88 9.16 3.71 -9.98
N GLY A 89 8.00 3.23 -10.45
CA GLY A 89 6.90 4.08 -10.93
C GLY A 89 7.07 4.62 -12.34
N GLN A 90 7.96 4.06 -13.16
CA GLN A 90 8.04 4.30 -14.61
C GLN A 90 8.00 2.98 -15.37
N ILE A 91 7.38 2.99 -16.55
CA ILE A 91 7.36 1.84 -17.46
C ILE A 91 8.74 1.72 -18.13
N LEU A 92 9.31 0.52 -18.10
CA LEU A 92 10.59 0.21 -18.72
C LEU A 92 10.36 -0.29 -20.14
N SER A 93 11.05 0.31 -21.12
CA SER A 93 10.95 -0.11 -22.52
C SER A 93 11.68 -1.44 -22.76
N GLN A 94 11.33 -2.17 -23.83
CA GLN A 94 12.02 -3.40 -24.20
C GLN A 94 13.53 -3.16 -24.39
N LYS A 95 13.92 -2.05 -25.04
CA LYS A 95 15.33 -1.69 -25.21
C LYS A 95 16.08 -1.62 -23.87
N LEU A 96 15.43 -1.05 -22.83
CA LEU A 96 16.00 -0.96 -21.49
C LEU A 96 16.09 -2.34 -20.83
N LEU A 97 15.04 -3.17 -20.97
CA LEU A 97 14.99 -4.51 -20.39
C LEU A 97 16.02 -5.47 -20.99
N ASP A 98 16.43 -5.23 -22.24
CA ASP A 98 17.41 -6.04 -22.95
C ASP A 98 18.87 -5.64 -22.67
N MET A 99 19.12 -4.53 -21.93
CA MET A 99 20.46 -4.05 -21.64
C MET A 99 21.23 -4.94 -20.63
N PRO A 100 20.65 -5.31 -19.46
CA PRO A 100 21.39 -6.09 -18.50
C PRO A 100 21.48 -7.57 -18.93
N ARG A 101 22.69 -8.13 -18.94
CA ARG A 101 22.92 -9.51 -19.45
C ARG A 101 22.15 -10.59 -18.69
N CYS A 102 21.83 -10.37 -17.40
CA CYS A 102 21.07 -11.29 -16.57
C CYS A 102 19.59 -10.93 -16.47
N GLY A 103 19.19 -9.74 -16.97
CA GLY A 103 17.82 -9.28 -17.01
C GLY A 103 17.44 -8.27 -15.93
N ALA A 104 16.19 -7.84 -15.96
CA ALA A 104 15.59 -6.93 -15.01
C ALA A 104 14.53 -7.64 -14.16
N PHE A 105 14.59 -7.50 -12.85
CA PHE A 105 13.68 -8.15 -11.90
C PHE A 105 12.98 -7.14 -11.01
N ASN A 106 11.69 -7.37 -10.75
CA ASN A 106 10.91 -6.53 -9.86
C ASN A 106 10.55 -7.26 -8.57
N LEU A 107 10.67 -6.55 -7.45
CA LEU A 107 10.13 -6.94 -6.16
C LEU A 107 8.70 -6.41 -6.08
N HIS A 108 7.72 -7.30 -6.14
CA HIS A 108 6.30 -6.98 -6.16
C HIS A 108 5.63 -7.43 -4.88
N ALA A 109 4.92 -6.53 -4.23
CA ALA A 109 4.34 -6.74 -2.90
C ALA A 109 2.99 -7.50 -2.97
N SER A 110 2.97 -8.64 -3.66
CA SER A 110 1.87 -9.62 -3.66
C SER A 110 2.37 -11.02 -4.00
N LEU A 111 1.50 -12.01 -3.80
CA LEU A 111 1.66 -13.36 -4.31
C LEU A 111 1.14 -13.41 -5.76
N LEU A 112 2.02 -13.18 -6.73
CA LEU A 112 1.67 -13.27 -8.16
C LEU A 112 1.16 -14.68 -8.52
N PRO A 113 0.16 -14.80 -9.40
CA PRO A 113 -0.35 -13.80 -10.34
C PRO A 113 -1.42 -12.86 -9.78
N LYS A 114 -1.78 -12.94 -8.48
CA LYS A 114 -2.75 -12.04 -7.87
C LYS A 114 -2.18 -10.61 -7.70
N TYR A 115 -3.07 -9.62 -7.87
CA TYR A 115 -2.80 -8.20 -7.59
C TYR A 115 -1.66 -7.59 -8.42
N ARG A 116 -1.62 -7.87 -9.75
CA ARG A 116 -0.74 -7.16 -10.67
C ARG A 116 -1.08 -5.67 -10.69
N GLY A 117 -0.08 -4.79 -10.66
CA GLY A 117 -0.27 -3.34 -10.77
C GLY A 117 0.27 -2.53 -9.60
N ALA A 118 -0.31 -1.35 -9.39
CA ALA A 118 0.32 -0.27 -8.62
C ALA A 118 0.07 -0.34 -7.10
N ALA A 119 -0.98 -1.02 -6.63
CA ALA A 119 -1.39 -0.98 -5.22
C ALA A 119 -1.73 -2.37 -4.63
N PRO A 120 -0.88 -3.41 -4.81
CA PRO A 120 -1.20 -4.78 -4.44
C PRO A 120 -1.54 -4.95 -2.97
N ILE A 121 -0.79 -4.32 -2.07
CA ILE A 121 -0.97 -4.43 -0.61
C ILE A 121 -2.35 -3.93 -0.19
N LEU A 122 -2.75 -2.76 -0.70
CA LEU A 122 -4.04 -2.15 -0.38
C LEU A 122 -5.19 -3.06 -0.82
N TYR A 123 -5.13 -3.56 -2.07
CA TYR A 123 -6.21 -4.40 -2.59
C TYR A 123 -6.28 -5.77 -1.92
N ALA A 124 -5.16 -6.33 -1.48
CA ALA A 124 -5.17 -7.56 -0.68
C ALA A 124 -5.96 -7.37 0.63
N ILE A 125 -5.69 -6.30 1.38
CA ILE A 125 -6.41 -5.98 2.62
C ILE A 125 -7.87 -5.64 2.32
N GLN A 126 -8.16 -4.83 1.31
CA GLN A 126 -9.51 -4.40 0.96
C GLN A 126 -10.43 -5.56 0.55
N ASN A 127 -9.84 -6.61 -0.03
CA ASN A 127 -10.58 -7.82 -0.41
C ASN A 127 -10.66 -8.86 0.71
N GLY A 128 -10.17 -8.54 1.93
CA GLY A 128 -10.23 -9.44 3.07
C GLY A 128 -9.30 -10.64 2.98
N GLU A 129 -8.23 -10.55 2.18
CA GLU A 129 -7.22 -11.62 2.16
C GLU A 129 -6.59 -11.79 3.54
N THR A 130 -6.32 -13.02 3.90
CA THR A 130 -5.64 -13.39 5.16
C THR A 130 -4.14 -13.61 4.97
N GLN A 131 -3.70 -13.68 3.71
CA GLN A 131 -2.31 -13.90 3.32
C GLN A 131 -1.89 -12.89 2.25
N SER A 132 -0.62 -12.53 2.28
CA SER A 132 0.07 -11.72 1.29
C SER A 132 1.52 -12.19 1.17
N GLY A 133 2.35 -11.47 0.45
CA GLY A 133 3.75 -11.80 0.31
C GLY A 133 4.49 -10.89 -0.65
N VAL A 134 5.69 -11.30 -1.00
CA VAL A 134 6.52 -10.66 -2.02
C VAL A 134 6.88 -11.68 -3.09
N SER A 135 6.68 -11.31 -4.34
CA SER A 135 7.18 -12.06 -5.49
C SER A 135 8.32 -11.30 -6.15
N VAL A 136 9.44 -11.96 -6.41
CA VAL A 136 10.44 -11.45 -7.34
C VAL A 136 10.23 -12.13 -8.70
N PHE A 137 10.12 -11.33 -9.75
CA PHE A 137 9.84 -11.84 -11.10
C PHE A 137 10.64 -11.06 -12.14
N ARG A 138 10.92 -11.70 -13.28
CA ARG A 138 11.55 -11.06 -14.43
C ARG A 138 10.57 -10.09 -15.06
N ILE A 139 11.01 -8.85 -15.30
CA ILE A 139 10.16 -7.84 -15.95
C ILE A 139 10.05 -8.15 -17.44
N GLU A 140 8.81 -8.18 -17.90
CA GLU A 140 8.44 -8.29 -19.30
C GLU A 140 7.55 -7.11 -19.73
N ARG A 141 7.19 -7.06 -21.01
CA ARG A 141 6.42 -5.96 -21.57
C ARG A 141 5.02 -5.82 -20.96
N ALA A 142 4.38 -6.96 -20.65
CA ALA A 142 3.05 -6.94 -20.04
C ALA A 142 3.14 -6.71 -18.53
N LEU A 143 2.15 -6.02 -17.96
CA LEU A 143 2.14 -5.60 -16.57
C LEU A 143 2.28 -6.78 -15.61
N ASP A 144 3.36 -6.83 -14.85
CA ASP A 144 3.70 -7.79 -13.80
C ASP A 144 3.44 -9.27 -14.16
N SER A 145 3.67 -9.63 -15.45
CA SER A 145 3.28 -10.93 -16.02
C SER A 145 4.44 -11.90 -16.24
N GLY A 146 5.68 -11.44 -16.11
CA GLY A 146 6.85 -12.26 -16.35
C GLY A 146 7.04 -13.41 -15.37
N PRO A 147 7.93 -14.36 -15.65
CA PRO A 147 8.12 -15.54 -14.83
C PRO A 147 8.63 -15.19 -13.43
N ILE A 148 8.14 -15.95 -12.45
CA ILE A 148 8.49 -15.78 -11.04
C ILE A 148 9.84 -16.44 -10.77
N ALA A 149 10.77 -15.67 -10.21
CA ALA A 149 12.11 -16.11 -9.81
C ALA A 149 12.20 -16.49 -8.31
N GLY A 150 11.23 -16.06 -7.51
CA GLY A 150 11.13 -16.40 -6.09
C GLY A 150 9.91 -15.76 -5.44
N MET A 151 9.48 -16.32 -4.32
CA MET A 151 8.31 -15.83 -3.59
C MET A 151 8.46 -16.12 -2.10
N VAL A 152 7.95 -15.21 -1.28
CA VAL A 152 7.81 -15.39 0.17
C VAL A 152 6.40 -14.98 0.59
N GLU A 153 5.77 -15.84 1.39
CA GLU A 153 4.40 -15.66 1.88
C GLU A 153 4.40 -15.24 3.34
N THR A 154 3.36 -14.49 3.75
CA THR A 154 3.12 -14.09 5.14
C THR A 154 1.63 -13.87 5.39
N GLU A 155 1.19 -14.05 6.63
CA GLU A 155 -0.18 -13.73 7.05
C GLU A 155 -0.39 -12.21 7.12
N ILE A 156 -1.63 -11.76 6.90
CA ILE A 156 -2.08 -10.39 7.16
C ILE A 156 -2.72 -10.35 8.54
N GLY A 157 -2.20 -9.50 9.42
CA GLY A 157 -2.75 -9.35 10.77
C GLY A 157 -4.18 -8.80 10.77
N PRO A 158 -5.04 -9.19 11.74
CA PRO A 158 -6.47 -8.83 11.76
C PRO A 158 -6.74 -7.33 11.87
N LYS A 159 -5.79 -6.55 12.37
CA LYS A 159 -5.84 -5.08 12.48
C LYS A 159 -4.75 -4.39 11.66
N GLU A 160 -3.99 -5.13 10.89
CA GLU A 160 -2.86 -4.60 10.13
C GLU A 160 -3.34 -3.68 9.02
N THR A 161 -2.75 -2.48 8.93
CA THR A 161 -3.01 -1.50 7.87
C THR A 161 -2.08 -1.71 6.68
N THR A 162 -2.41 -1.11 5.53
CA THR A 162 -1.53 -1.13 4.35
C THR A 162 -0.11 -0.63 4.65
N GLY A 163 0.03 0.43 5.45
CA GLY A 163 1.37 0.94 5.81
C GLY A 163 2.17 -0.06 6.64
N GLN A 164 1.56 -0.67 7.64
CA GLN A 164 2.22 -1.67 8.49
C GLN A 164 2.61 -2.93 7.70
N LEU A 165 1.69 -3.44 6.85
CA LEU A 165 1.98 -4.58 6.00
C LEU A 165 3.07 -4.24 4.97
N GLN A 166 3.08 -3.02 4.40
CA GLN A 166 4.13 -2.56 3.49
C GLN A 166 5.52 -2.60 4.13
N ASP A 167 5.66 -2.10 5.36
CA ASP A 167 6.94 -2.10 6.07
C ASP A 167 7.43 -3.54 6.28
N ARG A 168 6.56 -4.43 6.71
CA ARG A 168 6.89 -5.85 6.93
C ARG A 168 7.20 -6.61 5.64
N LEU A 169 6.48 -6.33 4.53
CA LEU A 169 6.78 -6.91 3.22
C LEU A 169 8.10 -6.37 2.65
N ALA A 170 8.45 -5.11 2.94
CA ALA A 170 9.74 -4.54 2.57
C ALA A 170 10.92 -5.29 3.22
N ASP A 171 10.78 -5.64 4.52
CA ASP A 171 11.78 -6.45 5.23
C ASP A 171 11.90 -7.87 4.65
N LEU A 172 10.79 -8.47 4.22
CA LEU A 172 10.78 -9.79 3.56
C LEU A 172 11.36 -9.73 2.13
N ALA A 173 11.24 -8.60 1.45
CA ALA A 173 11.79 -8.41 0.10
C ALA A 173 13.31 -8.41 0.08
N ALA A 174 13.97 -7.97 1.13
CA ALA A 174 15.43 -7.86 1.18
C ALA A 174 16.15 -9.23 1.06
N PRO A 175 15.88 -10.23 1.90
CA PRO A 175 16.50 -11.55 1.74
C PRO A 175 16.12 -12.22 0.41
N LEU A 176 14.89 -12.00 -0.08
CA LEU A 176 14.46 -12.55 -1.36
C LEU A 176 15.26 -11.95 -2.54
N ALA A 177 15.55 -10.64 -2.51
CA ALA A 177 16.40 -9.98 -3.49
C ALA A 177 17.84 -10.53 -3.46
N MET A 178 18.40 -10.75 -2.28
CA MET A 178 19.77 -11.31 -2.13
C MET A 178 19.83 -12.76 -2.62
N GLN A 179 18.81 -13.57 -2.36
CA GLN A 179 18.71 -14.92 -2.89
C GLN A 179 18.67 -14.94 -4.42
N LEU A 180 17.87 -14.04 -5.04
CA LEU A 180 17.87 -13.86 -6.49
C LEU A 180 19.27 -13.62 -7.05
N LEU A 181 20.02 -12.67 -6.46
CA LEU A 181 21.37 -12.33 -6.93
C LEU A 181 22.34 -13.51 -6.75
N THR A 182 22.23 -14.24 -5.65
CA THR A 182 23.01 -15.47 -5.41
C THR A 182 22.74 -16.53 -6.48
N ASP A 183 21.47 -16.75 -6.82
CA ASP A 183 21.06 -17.75 -7.82
C ASP A 183 21.52 -17.35 -9.23
N ILE A 184 21.48 -16.05 -9.55
CA ILE A 184 21.99 -15.51 -10.82
C ILE A 184 23.52 -15.74 -10.89
N GLU A 185 24.25 -15.40 -9.84
CA GLU A 185 25.70 -15.55 -9.80
C GLU A 185 26.13 -17.02 -9.94
N ALA A 186 25.40 -17.91 -9.26
CA ALA A 186 25.66 -19.35 -9.31
C ALA A 186 25.20 -20.01 -10.63
N GLY A 187 24.38 -19.32 -11.44
CA GLY A 187 23.76 -19.89 -12.64
C GLY A 187 22.69 -20.95 -12.31
N THR A 188 22.08 -20.85 -11.13
CA THR A 188 21.05 -21.79 -10.63
C THR A 188 19.64 -21.18 -10.62
N LEU A 189 19.48 -19.96 -11.13
CA LEU A 189 18.20 -19.28 -11.18
C LEU A 189 17.15 -20.13 -11.90
N VAL A 190 16.04 -20.39 -11.23
CA VAL A 190 14.86 -21.05 -11.78
C VAL A 190 13.72 -20.04 -11.88
N GLU A 191 13.13 -19.95 -13.06
CA GLU A 191 12.02 -19.06 -13.35
C GLU A 191 10.78 -19.86 -13.71
N THR A 192 9.66 -19.61 -13.03
CA THR A 192 8.39 -20.31 -13.22
C THR A 192 7.39 -19.40 -13.90
N PRO A 193 6.83 -19.75 -15.07
CA PRO A 193 5.78 -18.98 -15.72
C PRO A 193 4.56 -18.81 -14.80
N GLN A 194 3.94 -17.63 -14.83
CA GLN A 194 2.71 -17.38 -14.10
C GLN A 194 1.49 -18.02 -14.77
N ASN A 195 0.51 -18.48 -13.99
CA ASN A 195 -0.82 -18.84 -14.50
C ASN A 195 -1.63 -17.56 -14.75
N HIS A 196 -1.73 -17.14 -16.00
CA HIS A 196 -2.41 -15.90 -16.39
C HIS A 196 -3.93 -15.92 -16.17
N GLU A 197 -4.56 -17.10 -16.09
CA GLU A 197 -6.00 -17.24 -15.82
C GLU A 197 -6.37 -16.87 -14.39
N GLU A 198 -5.43 -16.97 -13.45
CA GLU A 198 -5.60 -16.61 -12.04
C GLU A 198 -5.22 -15.14 -11.73
N ALA A 199 -4.82 -14.39 -12.75
CA ALA A 199 -4.35 -13.03 -12.55
C ALA A 199 -5.49 -12.10 -12.11
N THR A 200 -5.25 -11.35 -11.05
CA THR A 200 -6.08 -10.22 -10.62
C THR A 200 -5.30 -8.92 -10.67
N PHE A 201 -6.01 -7.78 -10.62
CA PHE A 201 -5.38 -6.48 -10.83
C PHE A 201 -5.59 -5.53 -9.66
N ALA A 202 -4.56 -4.72 -9.38
CA ALA A 202 -4.51 -3.71 -8.34
C ALA A 202 -4.17 -2.34 -8.95
N PRO A 203 -5.15 -1.62 -9.53
CA PRO A 203 -4.92 -0.38 -10.27
C PRO A 203 -4.46 0.76 -9.37
N THR A 204 -4.00 1.84 -10.02
CA THR A 204 -3.60 3.08 -9.34
C THR A 204 -4.79 3.71 -8.61
N LEU A 205 -4.53 4.21 -7.39
CA LEU A 205 -5.55 4.80 -6.54
C LEU A 205 -5.76 6.28 -6.83
N VAL A 206 -6.98 6.73 -6.60
CA VAL A 206 -7.35 8.15 -6.54
C VAL A 206 -7.83 8.49 -5.13
N LYS A 207 -7.73 9.76 -4.74
CA LYS A 207 -8.06 10.20 -3.37
C LYS A 207 -9.49 9.86 -2.93
N GLN A 208 -10.41 9.84 -3.90
CA GLN A 208 -11.84 9.61 -3.66
C GLN A 208 -12.15 8.20 -3.15
N VAL A 209 -11.32 7.21 -3.49
CA VAL A 209 -11.54 5.82 -3.03
C VAL A 209 -11.49 5.67 -1.50
N GLY A 210 -10.94 6.67 -0.76
CA GLY A 210 -10.97 6.69 0.70
C GLY A 210 -12.35 6.98 1.31
N ALA A 211 -13.37 7.36 0.52
CA ALA A 211 -14.71 7.55 1.05
C ALA A 211 -15.32 6.20 1.47
N ILE A 212 -15.84 6.14 2.69
CA ILE A 212 -16.49 4.93 3.20
C ILE A 212 -17.87 4.78 2.56
N ASP A 213 -18.11 3.63 1.95
CA ASP A 213 -19.43 3.20 1.49
C ASP A 213 -20.12 2.41 2.60
N TRP A 214 -21.03 3.06 3.31
CA TRP A 214 -21.75 2.45 4.42
C TRP A 214 -22.74 1.35 4.01
N THR A 215 -23.03 1.19 2.71
CA THR A 215 -23.87 0.11 2.20
C THR A 215 -23.18 -1.25 2.16
N GLN A 216 -21.87 -1.28 2.34
CA GLN A 216 -21.07 -2.51 2.48
C GLN A 216 -21.30 -3.16 3.85
N THR A 217 -20.84 -4.42 4.02
CA THR A 217 -20.93 -5.09 5.33
C THR A 217 -19.96 -4.47 6.34
N ALA A 218 -20.19 -4.69 7.62
CA ALA A 218 -19.31 -4.20 8.68
C ALA A 218 -17.85 -4.68 8.50
N GLU A 219 -17.67 -5.96 8.11
CA GLU A 219 -16.36 -6.53 7.80
C GLU A 219 -15.69 -5.84 6.61
N GLN A 220 -16.42 -5.62 5.50
CA GLN A 220 -15.88 -4.97 4.32
C GLN A 220 -15.48 -3.52 4.61
N ILE A 221 -16.25 -2.80 5.44
CA ILE A 221 -15.88 -1.45 5.89
C ILE A 221 -14.63 -1.51 6.80
N SER A 222 -14.52 -2.50 7.66
CA SER A 222 -13.31 -2.71 8.49
C SER A 222 -12.08 -2.95 7.61
N TRP A 223 -12.17 -3.79 6.58
CA TRP A 223 -11.10 -3.99 5.61
C TRP A 223 -10.76 -2.70 4.87
N HIS A 224 -11.77 -1.96 4.41
CA HIS A 224 -11.59 -0.67 3.74
C HIS A 224 -10.86 0.33 4.64
N VAL A 225 -11.25 0.45 5.92
CA VAL A 225 -10.60 1.35 6.88
C VAL A 225 -9.12 1.02 7.06
N ARG A 226 -8.75 -0.25 7.13
CA ARG A 226 -7.35 -0.68 7.22
C ARG A 226 -6.59 -0.49 5.91
N ALA A 227 -7.23 -0.85 4.80
CA ALA A 227 -6.66 -0.76 3.45
C ALA A 227 -6.28 0.67 3.07
N MET A 228 -7.10 1.66 3.43
CA MET A 228 -6.90 3.06 3.06
C MET A 228 -5.84 3.80 3.91
N GLN A 229 -5.15 3.15 4.83
CA GLN A 229 -4.16 3.77 5.70
C GLN A 229 -2.72 3.41 5.31
N PRO A 230 -1.81 4.38 5.23
CA PRO A 230 -1.98 5.79 5.61
C PRO A 230 -2.61 6.67 4.50
N TRP A 231 -2.66 6.19 3.27
CA TRP A 231 -3.18 6.93 2.12
C TRP A 231 -4.05 6.01 1.24
N PRO A 232 -5.18 6.52 0.70
CA PRO A 232 -5.67 7.90 0.65
C PRO A 232 -6.38 8.40 1.93
N SER A 233 -6.40 7.63 2.99
CA SER A 233 -7.08 7.80 4.28
C SER A 233 -8.60 7.59 4.21
N PRO A 234 -9.15 6.68 5.02
CA PRO A 234 -10.58 6.41 5.03
C PRO A 234 -11.34 7.56 5.68
N PHE A 235 -12.45 8.00 5.07
CA PHE A 235 -13.21 9.13 5.59
C PHE A 235 -14.71 9.02 5.33
N SER A 236 -15.47 9.74 6.16
CA SER A 236 -16.89 9.99 5.97
C SER A 236 -17.24 11.38 6.49
N PHE A 237 -18.50 11.81 6.30
CA PHE A 237 -19.02 13.05 6.84
C PHE A 237 -20.10 12.75 7.88
N LEU A 238 -19.89 13.23 9.09
CA LEU A 238 -20.92 13.23 10.12
C LEU A 238 -21.91 14.37 9.85
N GLN A 239 -23.17 14.03 9.68
CA GLN A 239 -24.27 14.95 9.41
C GLN A 239 -25.22 14.95 10.60
N HIS A 240 -25.49 16.14 11.13
CA HIS A 240 -26.48 16.39 12.18
C HIS A 240 -27.48 17.43 11.69
N PRO A 241 -28.79 17.29 11.92
CA PRO A 241 -29.79 18.28 11.50
C PRO A 241 -29.43 19.69 11.94
N GLY A 242 -29.42 20.64 10.99
CA GLY A 242 -29.12 22.04 11.24
C GLY A 242 -27.64 22.40 11.47
N GLN A 243 -26.70 21.51 11.19
CA GLN A 243 -25.26 21.76 11.24
C GLN A 243 -24.60 21.43 9.90
N ASP A 244 -23.47 22.11 9.63
CA ASP A 244 -22.64 21.77 8.47
C ASP A 244 -22.03 20.37 8.64
N PRO A 245 -21.94 19.57 7.56
CA PRO A 245 -21.32 18.25 7.59
C PRO A 245 -19.87 18.32 8.06
N LEU A 246 -19.52 17.51 9.07
CA LEU A 246 -18.16 17.42 9.59
C LEU A 246 -17.40 16.27 8.94
N ARG A 247 -16.35 16.56 8.18
CA ARG A 247 -15.48 15.52 7.64
C ARG A 247 -14.62 14.91 8.76
N LEU A 248 -14.73 13.60 8.89
CA LEU A 248 -13.95 12.77 9.82
C LEU A 248 -13.16 11.71 9.03
N GLN A 249 -11.89 11.54 9.32
CA GLN A 249 -11.21 10.29 8.99
C GLN A 249 -11.58 9.25 10.06
N ILE A 250 -11.87 8.04 9.63
CA ILE A 250 -12.22 6.91 10.50
C ILE A 250 -11.03 5.96 10.49
N LEU A 251 -10.28 5.90 11.58
CA LEU A 251 -8.96 5.26 11.60
C LEU A 251 -8.97 3.86 12.24
N ASP A 252 -9.91 3.58 13.12
CA ASP A 252 -10.08 2.26 13.70
C ASP A 252 -11.55 1.98 13.98
N VAL A 253 -11.97 0.77 13.65
CA VAL A 253 -13.35 0.29 13.78
C VAL A 253 -13.37 -1.19 14.14
N ASP A 254 -14.44 -1.64 14.78
CA ASP A 254 -14.73 -3.05 15.01
C ASP A 254 -16.14 -3.41 14.52
N PRO A 255 -16.27 -4.42 13.64
CA PRO A 255 -17.56 -5.11 13.48
C PRO A 255 -18.00 -5.68 14.81
N LEU A 256 -19.26 -5.48 15.20
CA LEU A 256 -19.77 -6.02 16.45
C LEU A 256 -19.95 -7.54 16.35
N THR A 257 -19.52 -8.25 17.39
CA THR A 257 -19.74 -9.68 17.52
C THR A 257 -21.22 -9.98 17.82
N PRO A 258 -21.70 -11.21 17.61
CA PRO A 258 -23.07 -11.59 17.97
C PRO A 258 -23.42 -11.30 19.44
N GLU A 259 -22.48 -11.52 20.37
CA GLU A 259 -22.67 -11.26 21.80
C GLU A 259 -22.81 -9.76 22.10
N GLU A 260 -22.03 -8.93 21.41
CA GLU A 260 -22.12 -7.47 21.54
C GLU A 260 -23.41 -6.93 20.93
N LEU A 261 -23.91 -7.53 19.84
CA LEU A 261 -25.22 -7.22 19.26
C LEU A 261 -26.35 -7.55 20.21
N GLU A 262 -26.37 -8.76 20.81
CA GLU A 262 -27.36 -9.15 21.80
C GLU A 262 -27.37 -8.19 23.02
N ALA A 263 -26.21 -7.72 23.45
CA ALA A 263 -26.09 -6.77 24.53
C ALA A 263 -26.69 -5.38 24.19
N LEU A 264 -26.78 -5.02 22.91
CA LEU A 264 -27.38 -3.77 22.41
C LEU A 264 -28.85 -3.91 22.02
N GLU A 265 -29.33 -5.12 21.70
CA GLU A 265 -30.71 -5.38 21.21
C GLU A 265 -31.84 -4.74 22.04
N PRO A 266 -31.78 -4.64 23.37
CA PRO A 266 -32.82 -3.92 24.14
C PRO A 266 -32.91 -2.43 23.80
N GLN A 267 -31.91 -1.85 23.12
CA GLN A 267 -31.78 -0.42 22.82
C GLN A 267 -31.75 -0.13 21.31
N VAL A 268 -31.44 -1.14 20.49
CA VAL A 268 -31.19 -0.99 19.04
C VAL A 268 -31.79 -2.18 18.32
N ASP A 269 -32.56 -1.94 17.26
CA ASP A 269 -32.89 -2.97 16.27
C ASP A 269 -31.85 -2.99 15.16
N PRO A 270 -30.93 -4.00 15.13
CA PRO A 270 -29.89 -4.06 14.11
C PRO A 270 -30.43 -4.20 12.68
N GLN A 271 -31.63 -4.76 12.50
CA GLN A 271 -32.24 -4.97 11.19
C GLN A 271 -32.91 -3.71 10.63
N ALA A 272 -33.31 -2.80 11.51
CA ALA A 272 -33.88 -1.51 11.12
C ALA A 272 -32.84 -0.39 10.91
N ALA A 273 -31.57 -0.69 11.14
CA ALA A 273 -30.46 0.28 11.03
C ALA A 273 -30.15 0.59 9.57
N ALA A 274 -30.53 1.77 9.10
CA ALA A 274 -30.15 2.22 7.76
C ALA A 274 -28.62 2.44 7.68
N PRO A 275 -27.96 2.08 6.54
CA PRO A 275 -26.53 2.26 6.37
C PRO A 275 -26.10 3.70 6.65
N GLY A 276 -25.04 3.87 7.45
CA GLY A 276 -24.48 5.15 7.88
C GLY A 276 -25.21 5.80 9.07
N THR A 277 -26.35 5.27 9.52
CA THR A 277 -27.06 5.84 10.66
C THR A 277 -26.40 5.46 11.98
N VAL A 278 -26.18 6.42 12.87
CA VAL A 278 -25.78 6.17 14.24
C VAL A 278 -26.95 5.53 14.98
N VAL A 279 -26.80 4.27 15.35
CA VAL A 279 -27.85 3.48 16.05
C VAL A 279 -27.68 3.53 17.55
N PHE A 280 -26.46 3.71 18.03
CA PHE A 280 -26.15 3.83 19.45
C PHE A 280 -25.02 4.85 19.65
N ALA A 281 -25.18 5.70 20.66
CA ALA A 281 -24.12 6.60 21.13
C ALA A 281 -24.29 6.84 22.64
N ASP A 282 -23.20 6.70 23.37
CA ASP A 282 -23.08 7.06 24.78
C ASP A 282 -21.87 8.00 24.98
N THR A 283 -21.35 8.10 26.20
CA THR A 283 -20.17 8.94 26.51
C THR A 283 -18.85 8.32 26.05
N ARG A 284 -18.84 7.10 25.54
CA ARG A 284 -17.61 6.33 25.21
C ARG A 284 -17.66 5.66 23.86
N ARG A 285 -18.84 5.31 23.35
CA ARG A 285 -19.03 4.48 22.16
C ARG A 285 -19.95 5.15 21.15
N VAL A 286 -19.68 4.92 19.89
CA VAL A 286 -20.54 5.23 18.75
C VAL A 286 -20.63 3.99 17.89
N VAL A 287 -21.85 3.53 17.62
CA VAL A 287 -22.14 2.40 16.76
C VAL A 287 -22.99 2.85 15.58
N VAL A 288 -22.58 2.43 14.39
CA VAL A 288 -23.18 2.85 13.11
C VAL A 288 -23.71 1.63 12.38
N GLY A 289 -24.91 1.77 11.80
CA GLY A 289 -25.50 0.79 10.91
C GLY A 289 -24.74 0.69 9.59
N THR A 290 -24.61 -0.52 9.06
CA THR A 290 -23.97 -0.80 7.77
C THR A 290 -24.94 -1.54 6.86
N GLY A 291 -24.53 -1.90 5.65
CA GLY A 291 -25.36 -2.72 4.76
C GLY A 291 -25.69 -4.11 5.34
N SER A 292 -24.81 -4.62 6.23
CA SER A 292 -25.07 -5.83 7.01
C SER A 292 -24.19 -5.80 8.26
N GLY A 293 -24.78 -5.92 9.43
CA GLY A 293 -24.13 -5.80 10.73
C GLY A 293 -23.97 -4.35 11.21
N LEU A 294 -23.38 -4.21 12.39
CA LEU A 294 -23.12 -2.92 13.04
C LEU A 294 -21.61 -2.74 13.24
N LEU A 295 -21.16 -1.48 13.16
CA LEU A 295 -19.75 -1.12 13.24
C LEU A 295 -19.52 -0.14 14.39
N GLN A 296 -18.66 -0.49 15.34
CA GLN A 296 -18.20 0.43 16.39
C GLN A 296 -17.06 1.26 15.87
N LEU A 297 -17.11 2.58 16.10
CA LEU A 297 -16.00 3.49 15.82
C LEU A 297 -15.11 3.62 17.05
N ASN A 298 -13.80 3.39 16.90
CA ASN A 298 -12.83 3.44 17.99
C ASN A 298 -11.94 4.67 17.93
N GLN A 299 -11.38 4.96 16.74
CA GLN A 299 -10.46 6.07 16.53
C GLN A 299 -10.86 6.89 15.30
N ILE A 300 -10.89 8.20 15.48
CA ILE A 300 -11.24 9.15 14.41
C ILE A 300 -10.28 10.34 14.40
N GLN A 301 -10.27 11.06 13.27
CA GLN A 301 -9.52 12.30 13.15
C GLN A 301 -10.38 13.38 12.47
N PRO A 302 -10.86 14.39 13.20
CA PRO A 302 -11.51 15.55 12.62
C PRO A 302 -10.55 16.35 11.74
N GLN A 303 -11.06 16.95 10.67
CA GLN A 303 -10.25 17.76 9.77
C GLN A 303 -9.46 18.83 10.53
N GLY A 304 -8.14 18.87 10.30
CA GLY A 304 -7.22 19.83 10.94
C GLY A 304 -6.93 19.55 12.42
N LYS A 305 -7.33 18.39 12.96
CA LYS A 305 -7.04 17.96 14.34
C LYS A 305 -6.15 16.71 14.31
N ARG A 306 -5.68 16.30 15.51
CA ARG A 306 -4.99 15.02 15.68
C ARG A 306 -5.98 13.86 15.73
N ALA A 307 -5.51 12.66 15.42
CA ALA A 307 -6.24 11.43 15.68
C ALA A 307 -6.52 11.31 17.19
N MET A 308 -7.73 10.85 17.54
CA MET A 308 -8.17 10.70 18.92
C MET A 308 -9.14 9.53 19.05
N GLN A 309 -9.24 8.97 20.24
CA GLN A 309 -10.26 7.99 20.55
C GLN A 309 -11.65 8.61 20.48
N VAL A 310 -12.65 7.84 20.05
CA VAL A 310 -14.04 8.33 19.96
C VAL A 310 -14.54 8.88 21.30
N LYS A 311 -14.21 8.24 22.42
CA LYS A 311 -14.56 8.73 23.76
C LYS A 311 -14.04 10.16 24.04
N ASP A 312 -12.85 10.50 23.55
CA ASP A 312 -12.25 11.82 23.75
C ASP A 312 -12.93 12.87 22.86
N PHE A 313 -13.31 12.48 21.65
CA PHE A 313 -14.09 13.33 20.76
C PHE A 313 -15.48 13.68 21.35
N LEU A 314 -16.13 12.69 21.99
CA LEU A 314 -17.46 12.84 22.61
C LEU A 314 -17.45 13.77 23.83
N CYS A 315 -16.31 14.00 24.48
CA CYS A 315 -16.19 15.00 25.53
C CYS A 315 -16.41 16.45 25.01
N GLY A 316 -16.04 16.71 23.75
CA GLY A 316 -16.13 18.04 23.15
C GLY A 316 -17.27 18.21 22.14
N ARG A 317 -17.79 17.13 21.59
CA ARG A 317 -18.88 17.12 20.60
C ARG A 317 -19.75 15.89 20.77
N LYS A 318 -21.04 16.12 20.93
CA LYS A 318 -22.01 15.02 21.03
C LYS A 318 -22.32 14.44 19.66
N ILE A 319 -22.45 13.12 19.62
CA ILE A 319 -23.06 12.35 18.53
C ILE A 319 -24.33 11.73 19.10
N HIS A 320 -25.40 11.71 18.34
CA HIS A 320 -26.69 11.20 18.79
C HIS A 320 -27.17 10.06 17.91
N PRO A 321 -27.92 9.10 18.46
CA PRO A 321 -28.70 8.17 17.62
C PRO A 321 -29.53 8.97 16.62
N GLY A 322 -29.50 8.53 15.34
CA GLY A 322 -30.15 9.23 14.23
C GLY A 322 -29.24 10.19 13.46
N ASP A 323 -28.05 10.54 13.95
CA ASP A 323 -27.02 11.21 13.13
C ASP A 323 -26.57 10.30 12.00
N ILE A 324 -26.12 10.88 10.88
CA ILE A 324 -25.79 10.11 9.68
C ILE A 324 -24.32 10.30 9.29
N PHE A 325 -23.63 9.20 9.08
CA PHE A 325 -22.36 9.15 8.36
C PHE A 325 -22.62 8.89 6.88
N GLY A 326 -22.02 9.68 5.99
CA GLY A 326 -22.20 9.51 4.55
C GLY A 326 -21.53 10.61 3.75
N THR A 327 -21.74 10.60 2.44
CA THR A 327 -21.38 11.74 1.58
C THR A 327 -22.48 12.80 1.68
N PRO A 328 -22.16 14.08 1.90
CA PRO A 328 -23.19 15.13 1.89
C PRO A 328 -23.94 15.13 0.55
N ALA A 329 -25.25 15.29 0.60
CA ALA A 329 -26.01 15.59 -0.61
C ALA A 329 -25.46 16.90 -1.23
N THR A 330 -25.07 16.82 -2.50
CA THR A 330 -24.59 17.97 -3.29
C THR A 330 -25.70 18.96 -3.58
#